data_b12188ae50d821076dce879dc70375c8
#
_entry.id   b12188ae50d821076dce879dc70375c8
#
_cell.length_a   1.000
_cell.length_b   1.000
_cell.length_c   1.000
_cell.angle_alpha   90.00
_cell.angle_beta   90.00
_cell.angle_gamma   90.00
#
_symmetry.space_group_name_H-M   'P 1'
#
loop_
_entity.id
_entity.type
_entity.pdbx_description
1 polymer ?
#
loop_
_entity_poly.entity_id
_entity_poly.type
_entity_poly.pdbx_seq_one_letter_code
_entity_poly.pdbx_strand_id
1 'polypeptide(L)'
;MKYISTLREGERINEIFLCKSKQTAMTKSGKPYDNVILQDKTGTLDAKIWDVGSVGIEEFDAMDYIAITGDITSFQGNLQCSIKRARKVNEGEYGPADYLPVSDKDVEVMYKELMGFIGSVKNQYLSQLLHSFFDNKEFERRFKFHSAAKSVHHGFVGGLLEHTLGVTKNCDYFAKMYPVLNRDLLLTAAIFHDIGKLKELYTFPENDYTDAGQLLGHIMIGAEWVGDAIKSIDGFPVVLANELKHCILAHHGELEFGSPKKPALVEALALSFADNIDAKMETFRELLVNVPENDTKWQGYNRFMETNFRRTSV
;
A
#
# COMPACT_ATOMS: atom_id res chain seq x y z
N MET A 1 -20.37 4.60 13.36
CA MET A 1 -19.22 3.92 13.96
C MET A 1 -18.56 4.85 14.98
N LYS A 2 -18.17 4.32 16.14
CA LYS A 2 -17.46 5.05 17.17
C LYS A 2 -15.99 4.68 17.11
N TYR A 3 -15.12 5.65 16.79
CA TYR A 3 -13.69 5.40 16.58
C TYR A 3 -12.91 5.34 17.89
N ILE A 4 -11.82 4.56 17.90
CA ILE A 4 -10.94 4.33 19.06
C ILE A 4 -10.49 5.65 19.68
N SER A 5 -10.10 6.65 18.90
CA SER A 5 -9.67 7.96 19.41
C SER A 5 -10.74 8.73 20.17
N THR A 6 -12.02 8.33 20.05
CA THR A 6 -13.16 9.00 20.74
C THR A 6 -13.66 8.24 21.97
N LEU A 7 -13.13 7.04 22.23
CA LEU A 7 -13.56 6.19 23.33
C LEU A 7 -13.12 6.75 24.68
N ARG A 8 -13.96 6.53 25.69
CA ARG A 8 -13.71 6.95 27.07
C ARG A 8 -13.93 5.78 28.03
N GLU A 9 -13.22 5.80 29.17
CA GLU A 9 -13.43 4.83 30.24
C GLU A 9 -14.89 4.84 30.75
N GLY A 10 -15.42 3.66 31.03
CA GLY A 10 -16.80 3.45 31.49
C GLY A 10 -17.82 3.33 30.35
N GLU A 11 -17.44 3.52 29.11
CA GLU A 11 -18.36 3.38 27.97
C GLU A 11 -18.58 1.91 27.61
N ARG A 12 -19.79 1.60 27.17
CA ARG A 12 -20.13 0.34 26.52
C ARG A 12 -20.16 0.56 25.00
N ILE A 13 -19.50 -0.30 24.25
CA ILE A 13 -19.42 -0.22 22.79
C ILE A 13 -20.06 -1.44 22.12
N ASN A 14 -20.59 -1.23 20.92
CA ASN A 14 -21.10 -2.26 20.02
C ASN A 14 -20.71 -1.85 18.60
N GLU A 15 -19.49 -2.19 18.20
CA GLU A 15 -18.87 -1.68 16.99
C GLU A 15 -18.09 -2.80 16.28
N ILE A 16 -17.74 -2.55 15.01
CA ILE A 16 -16.87 -3.42 14.24
C ILE A 16 -15.44 -2.88 14.33
N PHE A 17 -14.45 -3.78 14.51
CA PHE A 17 -13.02 -3.46 14.44
C PHE A 17 -12.26 -4.52 13.63
N LEU A 18 -11.10 -4.15 13.13
CA LEU A 18 -10.13 -5.11 12.64
C LEU A 18 -9.42 -5.75 13.84
N CYS A 19 -9.41 -7.08 13.92
CA CYS A 19 -8.58 -7.83 14.86
C CYS A 19 -7.14 -7.85 14.36
N LYS A 20 -6.31 -6.89 14.73
CA LYS A 20 -4.91 -6.81 14.27
C LYS A 20 -4.07 -8.00 14.76
N SER A 21 -4.30 -8.45 15.96
CA SER A 21 -3.65 -9.64 16.54
C SER A 21 -4.52 -10.29 17.58
N LYS A 22 -4.37 -11.61 17.75
CA LYS A 22 -5.02 -12.42 18.77
C LYS A 22 -4.03 -13.44 19.32
N GLN A 23 -3.87 -13.50 20.63
CA GLN A 23 -2.97 -14.42 21.31
C GLN A 23 -3.64 -14.94 22.58
N THR A 24 -3.70 -16.26 22.70
CA THR A 24 -4.18 -16.90 23.94
C THR A 24 -3.07 -16.89 24.99
N ALA A 25 -3.42 -16.45 26.20
CA ALA A 25 -2.55 -16.41 27.36
C ALA A 25 -3.24 -17.03 28.57
N MET A 26 -2.49 -17.24 29.66
CA MET A 26 -3.03 -17.79 30.90
C MET A 26 -3.01 -16.74 32.00
N THR A 27 -4.08 -16.66 32.75
CA THR A 27 -4.15 -15.86 34.00
C THR A 27 -3.25 -16.48 35.07
N LYS A 28 -2.94 -15.73 36.12
CA LYS A 28 -2.21 -16.26 37.28
C LYS A 28 -2.91 -17.47 37.97
N SER A 29 -4.22 -17.58 37.79
CA SER A 29 -5.03 -18.73 38.27
C SER A 29 -5.15 -19.90 37.31
N GLY A 30 -4.42 -19.85 36.14
CA GLY A 30 -4.43 -20.91 35.12
C GLY A 30 -5.66 -20.91 34.21
N LYS A 31 -6.47 -19.85 34.18
CA LYS A 31 -7.60 -19.74 33.25
C LYS A 31 -7.11 -19.12 31.93
N PRO A 32 -7.44 -19.71 30.75
CA PRO A 32 -7.10 -19.11 29.48
C PRO A 32 -7.92 -17.84 29.19
N TYR A 33 -7.31 -16.87 28.52
CA TYR A 33 -7.96 -15.67 28.02
C TYR A 33 -7.28 -15.23 26.73
N ASP A 34 -7.98 -14.52 25.84
CA ASP A 34 -7.38 -13.98 24.64
C ASP A 34 -7.01 -12.51 24.82
N ASN A 35 -5.76 -12.21 24.47
CA ASN A 35 -5.30 -10.86 24.21
C ASN A 35 -5.61 -10.53 22.75
N VAL A 36 -6.32 -9.46 22.51
CA VAL A 36 -6.71 -8.98 21.19
C VAL A 36 -6.25 -7.53 21.05
N ILE A 37 -5.67 -7.21 19.91
CA ILE A 37 -5.46 -5.82 19.52
C ILE A 37 -6.50 -5.48 18.47
N LEU A 38 -7.39 -4.56 18.81
CA LEU A 38 -8.38 -3.98 17.91
C LEU A 38 -7.78 -2.80 17.18
N GLN A 39 -8.17 -2.62 15.90
CA GLN A 39 -7.72 -1.50 15.08
C GLN A 39 -8.87 -0.85 14.33
N ASP A 40 -8.85 0.47 14.25
CA ASP A 40 -9.55 1.28 13.26
C ASP A 40 -8.60 2.32 12.66
N LYS A 41 -9.07 3.18 11.76
CA LYS A 41 -8.25 4.20 11.11
C LYS A 41 -7.66 5.25 12.05
N THR A 42 -8.13 5.32 13.30
CA THR A 42 -7.69 6.31 14.30
C THR A 42 -6.65 5.75 15.26
N GLY A 43 -6.44 4.44 15.29
CA GLY A 43 -5.45 3.81 16.14
C GLY A 43 -5.74 2.36 16.52
N THR A 44 -5.09 1.91 17.59
CA THR A 44 -5.25 0.57 18.14
C THR A 44 -5.73 0.63 19.59
N LEU A 45 -6.44 -0.43 20.02
CA LEU A 45 -6.97 -0.58 21.39
C LEU A 45 -6.68 -1.99 21.90
N ASP A 46 -6.03 -2.10 23.03
CA ASP A 46 -5.92 -3.37 23.75
C ASP A 46 -7.30 -3.89 24.15
N ALA A 47 -7.52 -5.20 23.96
CA ALA A 47 -8.76 -5.84 24.34
C ALA A 47 -8.51 -7.22 24.95
N LYS A 48 -9.41 -7.66 25.82
CA LYS A 48 -9.36 -8.96 26.50
C LYS A 48 -10.68 -9.69 26.35
N ILE A 49 -10.60 -10.98 26.05
CA ILE A 49 -11.69 -11.94 26.14
C ILE A 49 -11.38 -12.85 27.34
N TRP A 50 -11.97 -12.54 28.50
CA TRP A 50 -11.68 -13.24 29.73
C TRP A 50 -12.33 -14.63 29.81
N ASP A 51 -13.34 -14.89 28.98
CA ASP A 51 -14.06 -16.15 28.92
C ASP A 51 -14.21 -16.63 27.48
N VAL A 52 -13.11 -17.24 26.96
CA VAL A 52 -12.98 -17.70 25.57
C VAL A 52 -14.02 -18.75 25.17
N GLY A 53 -14.61 -19.48 26.14
CA GLY A 53 -15.64 -20.50 25.92
C GLY A 53 -17.07 -19.99 26.05
N SER A 54 -17.30 -18.68 26.23
CA SER A 54 -18.66 -18.17 26.41
C SER A 54 -19.45 -18.18 25.10
N VAL A 55 -20.75 -18.46 25.22
CA VAL A 55 -21.68 -18.54 24.05
C VAL A 55 -21.73 -17.26 23.21
N GLY A 56 -21.23 -16.14 23.72
CA GLY A 56 -21.20 -14.87 23.01
C GLY A 56 -19.92 -14.64 22.20
N ILE A 57 -18.93 -15.53 22.27
CA ILE A 57 -17.66 -15.42 21.55
C ILE A 57 -17.64 -16.48 20.46
N GLU A 58 -17.78 -16.05 19.20
CA GLU A 58 -17.59 -16.89 18.03
C GLU A 58 -16.09 -16.99 17.68
N GLU A 59 -15.74 -17.98 16.87
CA GLU A 59 -14.38 -18.20 16.39
C GLU A 59 -14.00 -17.11 15.38
N PHE A 60 -12.84 -16.52 15.55
CA PHE A 60 -12.22 -15.56 14.63
C PHE A 60 -10.70 -15.58 14.80
N ASP A 61 -9.98 -15.10 13.79
CA ASP A 61 -8.53 -15.06 13.78
C ASP A 61 -7.99 -13.62 13.73
N ALA A 62 -6.68 -13.47 13.84
CA ALA A 62 -6.01 -12.23 13.50
C ALA A 62 -6.31 -11.87 12.03
N MET A 63 -6.42 -10.59 11.74
CA MET A 63 -6.78 -9.99 10.46
C MET A 63 -8.25 -10.17 10.05
N ASP A 64 -9.08 -10.79 10.87
CA ASP A 64 -10.53 -10.77 10.68
C ASP A 64 -11.15 -9.44 11.12
N TYR A 65 -12.21 -9.02 10.43
CA TYR A 65 -13.10 -7.96 10.92
C TYR A 65 -14.13 -8.58 11.85
N ILE A 66 -14.26 -8.02 13.05
CA ILE A 66 -15.09 -8.57 14.12
C ILE A 66 -16.06 -7.52 14.66
N ALA A 67 -17.33 -7.89 14.78
CA ALA A 67 -18.31 -7.10 15.51
C ALA A 67 -18.23 -7.49 16.99
N ILE A 68 -17.95 -6.52 17.84
CA ILE A 68 -17.81 -6.74 19.27
C ILE A 68 -18.80 -5.95 20.09
N THR A 69 -19.19 -6.51 21.24
CA THR A 69 -19.78 -5.76 22.34
C THR A 69 -18.85 -5.86 23.53
N GLY A 70 -18.49 -4.74 24.13
CA GLY A 70 -17.54 -4.70 25.24
C GLY A 70 -17.64 -3.44 26.09
N ASP A 71 -16.97 -3.47 27.21
CA ASP A 71 -16.90 -2.35 28.15
C ASP A 71 -15.47 -1.75 28.10
N ILE A 72 -15.37 -0.44 27.97
CA ILE A 72 -14.09 0.28 27.97
C ILE A 72 -13.67 0.51 29.42
N THR A 73 -12.49 0.03 29.75
CA THR A 73 -11.87 0.14 31.08
C THR A 73 -10.50 0.81 30.93
N SER A 74 -9.88 1.14 32.06
CA SER A 74 -8.52 1.64 32.12
C SER A 74 -7.62 0.65 32.84
N PHE A 75 -6.45 0.39 32.32
CA PHE A 75 -5.41 -0.41 32.94
C PHE A 75 -4.07 0.28 32.83
N GLN A 76 -3.42 0.59 33.94
CA GLN A 76 -2.14 1.33 34.00
C GLN A 76 -2.14 2.65 33.21
N GLY A 77 -3.29 3.35 33.21
CA GLY A 77 -3.44 4.63 32.52
C GLY A 77 -3.77 4.53 31.02
N ASN A 78 -3.86 3.32 30.44
CA ASN A 78 -4.25 3.10 29.06
C ASN A 78 -5.67 2.53 28.97
N LEU A 79 -6.42 2.93 27.95
CA LEU A 79 -7.74 2.35 27.68
C LEU A 79 -7.59 0.89 27.22
N GLN A 80 -8.52 0.06 27.67
CA GLN A 80 -8.61 -1.35 27.30
C GLN A 80 -10.08 -1.73 27.16
N CYS A 81 -10.42 -2.61 26.20
CA CYS A 81 -11.75 -3.15 26.02
C CYS A 81 -11.89 -4.54 26.67
N SER A 82 -12.86 -4.72 27.55
CA SER A 82 -13.28 -6.04 28.01
C SER A 82 -14.40 -6.55 27.09
N ILE A 83 -14.06 -7.41 26.14
CA ILE A 83 -14.99 -7.97 25.13
C ILE A 83 -15.91 -8.99 25.82
N LYS A 84 -17.22 -8.84 25.60
CA LYS A 84 -18.29 -9.72 26.11
C LYS A 84 -18.90 -10.56 25.00
N ARG A 85 -18.94 -10.04 23.79
CA ARG A 85 -19.38 -10.73 22.58
C ARG A 85 -18.48 -10.39 21.43
N ALA A 86 -18.21 -11.35 20.57
CA ALA A 86 -17.47 -11.18 19.36
C ALA A 86 -18.00 -12.14 18.29
N ARG A 87 -18.20 -11.64 17.06
CA ARG A 87 -18.46 -12.45 15.90
C ARG A 87 -17.66 -11.95 14.71
N LYS A 88 -17.27 -12.86 13.84
CA LYS A 88 -16.69 -12.49 12.54
C LYS A 88 -17.77 -11.82 11.67
N VAL A 89 -17.39 -10.81 10.88
CA VAL A 89 -18.28 -10.12 9.95
C VAL A 89 -17.93 -10.44 8.50
N ASN A 90 -18.93 -10.37 7.61
CA ASN A 90 -18.76 -10.67 6.20
C ASN A 90 -18.47 -9.40 5.40
N GLU A 91 -17.95 -9.58 4.17
CA GLU A 91 -17.84 -8.48 3.20
C GLU A 91 -19.19 -7.79 3.01
N GLY A 92 -19.18 -6.46 3.02
CA GLY A 92 -20.39 -5.63 2.91
C GLY A 92 -20.97 -5.17 4.25
N GLU A 93 -20.59 -5.77 5.38
CA GLU A 93 -20.97 -5.27 6.71
C GLU A 93 -20.07 -4.13 7.18
N TYR A 94 -18.90 -3.91 6.54
CA TYR A 94 -17.92 -2.90 6.90
C TYR A 94 -17.31 -2.23 5.66
N GLY A 95 -16.79 -1.00 5.85
CA GLY A 95 -16.00 -0.30 4.83
C GLY A 95 -14.51 -0.32 5.21
N PRO A 96 -13.59 -0.84 4.37
CA PRO A 96 -12.16 -0.90 4.69
C PRO A 96 -11.56 0.44 5.11
N ALA A 97 -12.03 1.53 4.57
CA ALA A 97 -11.59 2.90 4.87
C ALA A 97 -11.77 3.31 6.35
N ASP A 98 -12.59 2.59 7.11
CA ASP A 98 -12.79 2.86 8.54
C ASP A 98 -11.75 2.16 9.44
N TYR A 99 -10.95 1.23 8.88
CA TYR A 99 -10.03 0.37 9.63
C TYR A 99 -8.60 0.43 9.13
N LEU A 100 -8.41 0.81 7.88
CA LEU A 100 -7.13 0.81 7.17
C LEU A 100 -6.77 2.24 6.75
N PRO A 101 -5.49 2.56 6.63
CA PRO A 101 -5.09 3.77 5.93
C PRO A 101 -5.51 3.67 4.46
N VAL A 102 -6.11 4.71 3.93
CA VAL A 102 -6.54 4.81 2.53
C VAL A 102 -6.02 6.10 1.90
N SER A 103 -5.86 6.10 0.58
CA SER A 103 -5.54 7.33 -0.17
C SER A 103 -6.59 8.42 0.10
N ASP A 104 -6.16 9.66 0.27
CA ASP A 104 -7.04 10.82 0.33
C ASP A 104 -7.66 11.17 -1.04
N LYS A 105 -7.14 10.56 -2.12
CA LYS A 105 -7.59 10.78 -3.50
C LYS A 105 -8.63 9.74 -3.90
N ASP A 106 -9.55 10.13 -4.75
CA ASP A 106 -10.56 9.23 -5.31
C ASP A 106 -9.91 8.17 -6.23
N VAL A 107 -10.01 6.91 -5.84
CA VAL A 107 -9.41 5.76 -6.53
C VAL A 107 -9.95 5.61 -7.95
N GLU A 108 -11.25 5.86 -8.18
CA GLU A 108 -11.86 5.74 -9.50
C GLU A 108 -11.38 6.86 -10.45
N VAL A 109 -11.23 8.07 -9.91
CA VAL A 109 -10.66 9.20 -10.67
C VAL A 109 -9.21 8.91 -11.05
N MET A 110 -8.38 8.44 -10.11
CA MET A 110 -6.99 8.06 -10.37
C MET A 110 -6.88 6.95 -11.42
N TYR A 111 -7.69 5.91 -11.31
CA TYR A 111 -7.67 4.80 -12.25
C TYR A 111 -8.09 5.24 -13.65
N LYS A 112 -9.13 6.05 -13.76
CA LYS A 112 -9.56 6.62 -15.05
C LYS A 112 -8.46 7.45 -15.71
N GLU A 113 -7.72 8.23 -14.93
CA GLU A 113 -6.60 9.02 -15.42
C GLU A 113 -5.46 8.11 -15.91
N LEU A 114 -5.12 7.04 -15.16
CA LEU A 114 -4.13 6.06 -15.58
C LEU A 114 -4.54 5.36 -16.90
N MET A 115 -5.81 4.98 -17.02
CA MET A 115 -6.35 4.41 -18.28
C MET A 115 -6.26 5.38 -19.45
N GLY A 116 -6.33 6.69 -19.20
CA GLY A 116 -6.07 7.72 -20.20
C GLY A 116 -4.62 7.70 -20.73
N PHE A 117 -3.64 7.48 -19.83
CA PHE A 117 -2.24 7.30 -20.23
C PHE A 117 -2.05 5.99 -21.00
N ILE A 118 -2.64 4.88 -20.55
CA ILE A 118 -2.63 3.58 -21.25
C ILE A 118 -3.15 3.74 -22.68
N GLY A 119 -4.33 4.34 -22.84
CA GLY A 119 -4.93 4.59 -24.14
C GLY A 119 -4.15 5.56 -25.04
N SER A 120 -3.19 6.31 -24.49
CA SER A 120 -2.35 7.23 -25.26
C SER A 120 -1.10 6.57 -25.86
N VAL A 121 -0.77 5.34 -25.48
CA VAL A 121 0.37 4.57 -26.01
C VAL A 121 0.06 4.10 -27.43
N LYS A 122 0.90 4.51 -28.38
CA LYS A 122 0.68 4.27 -29.82
C LYS A 122 1.35 3.01 -30.34
N ASN A 123 2.44 2.58 -29.71
CA ASN A 123 3.12 1.33 -30.09
C ASN A 123 2.18 0.16 -29.85
N GLN A 124 1.84 -0.58 -30.92
CA GLN A 124 0.84 -1.65 -30.88
C GLN A 124 1.16 -2.77 -29.88
N TYR A 125 2.43 -3.15 -29.74
CA TYR A 125 2.86 -4.23 -28.85
C TYR A 125 2.79 -3.80 -27.39
N LEU A 126 3.24 -2.59 -27.07
CA LEU A 126 3.17 -2.02 -25.73
C LEU A 126 1.72 -1.77 -25.30
N SER A 127 0.89 -1.24 -26.22
CA SER A 127 -0.54 -1.06 -25.99
C SER A 127 -1.24 -2.39 -25.71
N GLN A 128 -1.00 -3.43 -26.55
CA GLN A 128 -1.58 -4.75 -26.34
C GLN A 128 -1.14 -5.37 -25.00
N LEU A 129 0.12 -5.19 -24.63
CA LEU A 129 0.64 -5.65 -23.34
C LEU A 129 -0.07 -4.96 -22.17
N LEU A 130 -0.21 -3.64 -22.19
CA LEU A 130 -0.94 -2.90 -21.14
C LEU A 130 -2.39 -3.35 -21.03
N HIS A 131 -3.09 -3.47 -22.16
CA HIS A 131 -4.49 -3.92 -22.16
C HIS A 131 -4.65 -5.37 -21.70
N SER A 132 -3.66 -6.25 -21.88
CA SER A 132 -3.71 -7.62 -21.36
C SER A 132 -3.80 -7.70 -19.84
N PHE A 133 -3.32 -6.68 -19.12
CA PHE A 133 -3.44 -6.56 -17.66
C PHE A 133 -4.66 -5.73 -17.26
N PHE A 134 -4.77 -4.51 -17.78
CA PHE A 134 -5.69 -3.50 -17.26
C PHE A 134 -7.13 -3.65 -17.74
N ASP A 135 -7.41 -4.44 -18.79
CA ASP A 135 -8.77 -4.82 -19.19
C ASP A 135 -9.34 -5.98 -18.35
N ASN A 136 -8.51 -6.62 -17.52
CA ASN A 136 -8.93 -7.69 -16.62
C ASN A 136 -9.52 -7.10 -15.34
N LYS A 137 -10.81 -7.39 -15.08
CA LYS A 137 -11.54 -6.84 -13.92
C LYS A 137 -10.99 -7.27 -12.56
N GLU A 138 -10.47 -8.49 -12.45
CA GLU A 138 -9.84 -8.96 -11.20
C GLU A 138 -8.50 -8.25 -10.96
N PHE A 139 -7.71 -8.06 -12.03
CA PHE A 139 -6.49 -7.27 -11.96
C PHE A 139 -6.78 -5.82 -11.56
N GLU A 140 -7.76 -5.17 -12.21
CA GLU A 140 -8.22 -3.82 -11.89
C GLU A 140 -8.56 -3.69 -10.41
N ARG A 141 -9.40 -4.60 -9.87
CA ARG A 141 -9.83 -4.61 -8.48
C ARG A 141 -8.63 -4.72 -7.54
N ARG A 142 -7.71 -5.65 -7.79
CA ARG A 142 -6.51 -5.84 -6.98
C ARG A 142 -5.58 -4.64 -7.03
N PHE A 143 -5.33 -4.09 -8.22
CA PHE A 143 -4.44 -2.95 -8.43
C PHE A 143 -4.94 -1.68 -7.73
N LYS A 144 -6.25 -1.43 -7.78
CA LYS A 144 -6.91 -0.31 -7.08
C LYS A 144 -6.84 -0.41 -5.56
N PHE A 145 -6.78 -1.60 -5.01
CA PHE A 145 -6.84 -1.82 -3.57
C PHE A 145 -5.46 -1.98 -2.92
N HIS A 146 -4.42 -2.26 -3.72
CA HIS A 146 -3.10 -2.61 -3.20
C HIS A 146 -2.31 -1.40 -2.69
N SER A 147 -1.45 -1.64 -1.67
CA SER A 147 -0.44 -0.69 -1.20
C SER A 147 0.80 -0.71 -2.08
N ALA A 148 1.57 0.38 -2.07
CA ALA A 148 2.89 0.40 -2.69
C ALA A 148 4.02 0.00 -1.74
N ALA A 149 3.75 -0.10 -0.43
CA ALA A 149 4.75 -0.44 0.58
C ALA A 149 4.12 -1.04 1.84
N LYS A 150 4.92 -1.75 2.65
CA LYS A 150 4.47 -2.28 3.94
C LYS A 150 4.16 -1.17 4.97
N SER A 151 4.96 -0.10 5.04
CA SER A 151 4.89 0.86 6.15
C SER A 151 5.36 2.28 5.87
N VAL A 152 5.85 2.58 4.68
CA VAL A 152 6.35 3.91 4.28
C VAL A 152 5.69 4.33 2.97
N HIS A 153 5.81 5.58 2.57
CA HIS A 153 5.23 6.23 1.40
C HIS A 153 4.31 5.33 0.55
N HIS A 154 3.06 5.73 0.41
CA HIS A 154 2.01 4.94 -0.25
C HIS A 154 1.67 3.59 0.40
N GLY A 155 1.97 3.40 1.71
CA GLY A 155 1.64 2.21 2.51
C GLY A 155 0.16 2.16 2.92
N PHE A 156 -0.76 2.47 2.02
CA PHE A 156 -2.20 2.54 2.24
C PHE A 156 -2.99 1.94 1.07
N VAL A 157 -4.27 1.68 1.28
CA VAL A 157 -5.18 1.19 0.22
C VAL A 157 -5.23 2.20 -0.93
N GLY A 158 -4.96 1.74 -2.14
CA GLY A 158 -4.85 2.60 -3.33
C GLY A 158 -3.46 3.19 -3.54
N GLY A 159 -2.50 2.93 -2.63
CA GLY A 159 -1.15 3.47 -2.69
C GLY A 159 -0.38 3.07 -3.94
N LEU A 160 -0.51 1.82 -4.39
CA LEU A 160 0.15 1.37 -5.62
C LEU A 160 -0.37 2.12 -6.86
N LEU A 161 -1.69 2.33 -6.95
CA LEU A 161 -2.28 3.12 -8.02
C LEU A 161 -1.84 4.58 -7.97
N GLU A 162 -1.85 5.18 -6.78
CA GLU A 162 -1.46 6.59 -6.59
C GLU A 162 0.00 6.82 -6.98
N HIS A 163 0.91 5.97 -6.52
CA HIS A 163 2.32 5.99 -6.87
C HIS A 163 2.53 5.78 -8.38
N THR A 164 1.97 4.71 -8.94
CA THR A 164 2.10 4.43 -10.38
C THR A 164 1.61 5.59 -11.25
N LEU A 165 0.50 6.22 -10.86
CA LEU A 165 -0.02 7.41 -11.57
C LEU A 165 0.92 8.60 -11.43
N GLY A 166 1.47 8.87 -10.24
CA GLY A 166 2.43 9.94 -9.98
C GLY A 166 3.68 9.79 -10.85
N VAL A 167 4.28 8.59 -10.82
CA VAL A 167 5.44 8.25 -11.66
C VAL A 167 5.12 8.38 -13.15
N THR A 168 3.95 7.91 -13.59
CA THR A 168 3.53 8.03 -15.00
C THR A 168 3.38 9.49 -15.44
N LYS A 169 2.83 10.36 -14.61
CA LYS A 169 2.72 11.81 -14.86
C LYS A 169 4.10 12.46 -15.00
N ASN A 170 5.02 12.14 -14.09
CA ASN A 170 6.39 12.63 -14.14
C ASN A 170 7.08 12.19 -15.44
N CYS A 171 6.91 10.91 -15.82
CA CYS A 171 7.47 10.36 -17.07
C CYS A 171 6.87 11.03 -18.32
N ASP A 172 5.55 11.29 -18.34
CA ASP A 172 4.91 12.02 -19.44
C ASP A 172 5.43 13.46 -19.56
N TYR A 173 5.64 14.13 -18.42
CA TYR A 173 6.29 15.44 -18.40
C TYR A 173 7.72 15.38 -18.94
N PHE A 174 8.53 14.41 -18.51
CA PHE A 174 9.90 14.25 -19.01
C PHE A 174 9.93 13.98 -20.52
N ALA A 175 9.04 13.13 -21.04
CA ALA A 175 8.96 12.86 -22.47
C ALA A 175 8.61 14.11 -23.31
N LYS A 176 7.86 15.05 -22.74
CA LYS A 176 7.59 16.36 -23.39
C LYS A 176 8.80 17.29 -23.35
N MET A 177 9.58 17.26 -22.27
CA MET A 177 10.76 18.11 -22.08
C MET A 177 11.99 17.59 -22.84
N TYR A 178 12.13 16.28 -22.97
CA TYR A 178 13.30 15.62 -23.55
C TYR A 178 12.91 14.76 -24.76
N PRO A 179 12.94 15.31 -25.99
CA PRO A 179 12.53 14.58 -27.21
C PRO A 179 13.34 13.33 -27.53
N VAL A 180 14.47 13.11 -26.87
CA VAL A 180 15.27 11.87 -26.99
C VAL A 180 14.57 10.65 -26.37
N LEU A 181 13.61 10.86 -25.48
CA LEU A 181 12.87 9.80 -24.80
C LEU A 181 11.80 9.18 -25.71
N ASN A 182 11.80 7.86 -25.80
CA ASN A 182 10.68 7.11 -26.34
C ASN A 182 9.51 7.12 -25.32
N ARG A 183 8.55 8.01 -25.56
CA ARG A 183 7.41 8.20 -24.65
C ARG A 183 6.63 6.91 -24.40
N ASP A 184 6.37 6.12 -25.42
CA ASP A 184 5.55 4.90 -25.29
C ASP A 184 6.26 3.85 -24.44
N LEU A 185 7.58 3.66 -24.62
CA LEU A 185 8.39 2.78 -23.78
C LEU A 185 8.44 3.30 -22.34
N LEU A 186 8.69 4.59 -22.15
CA LEU A 186 8.81 5.21 -20.83
C LEU A 186 7.51 5.12 -20.02
N LEU A 187 6.36 5.43 -20.64
CA LEU A 187 5.06 5.31 -19.97
C LEU A 187 4.72 3.86 -19.64
N THR A 188 4.98 2.93 -20.57
CA THR A 188 4.74 1.51 -20.32
C THR A 188 5.61 1.00 -19.18
N ALA A 189 6.87 1.41 -19.13
CA ALA A 189 7.78 1.06 -18.05
C ALA A 189 7.33 1.67 -16.71
N ALA A 190 6.88 2.93 -16.71
CA ALA A 190 6.34 3.59 -15.51
C ALA A 190 5.09 2.89 -14.97
N ILE A 191 4.20 2.40 -15.84
CA ILE A 191 2.99 1.68 -15.43
C ILE A 191 3.32 0.30 -14.85
N PHE A 192 4.38 -0.35 -15.33
CA PHE A 192 4.76 -1.70 -14.91
C PHE A 192 5.90 -1.78 -13.89
N HIS A 193 6.60 -0.69 -13.58
CA HIS A 193 7.83 -0.78 -12.75
C HIS A 193 7.60 -1.49 -11.43
N ASP A 194 6.48 -1.22 -10.79
CA ASP A 194 6.08 -1.71 -9.47
C ASP A 194 4.98 -2.78 -9.50
N ILE A 195 4.62 -3.32 -10.66
CA ILE A 195 3.54 -4.32 -10.78
C ILE A 195 3.81 -5.58 -9.96
N GLY A 196 5.07 -5.90 -9.70
CA GLY A 196 5.48 -7.02 -8.87
C GLY A 196 5.02 -6.92 -7.43
N LYS A 197 4.75 -5.72 -6.92
CA LYS A 197 4.22 -5.49 -5.55
C LYS A 197 2.89 -6.19 -5.31
N LEU A 198 2.08 -6.40 -6.35
CA LEU A 198 0.85 -7.21 -6.28
C LEU A 198 1.07 -8.68 -5.88
N LYS A 199 2.31 -9.17 -5.95
CA LYS A 199 2.70 -10.52 -5.54
C LYS A 199 3.77 -10.50 -4.44
N GLU A 200 4.49 -9.39 -4.28
CA GLU A 200 5.48 -9.20 -3.23
C GLU A 200 4.83 -9.05 -1.86
N LEU A 201 3.69 -8.34 -1.80
CA LEU A 201 2.97 -8.08 -0.56
C LEU A 201 1.64 -8.80 -0.55
N TYR A 202 1.26 -9.31 0.63
CA TYR A 202 -0.14 -9.63 0.90
C TYR A 202 -0.98 -8.36 0.83
N THR A 203 -2.20 -8.48 0.34
CA THR A 203 -3.13 -7.36 0.35
C THR A 203 -3.58 -7.03 1.78
N PHE A 204 -4.09 -5.82 1.99
CA PHE A 204 -4.72 -5.49 3.25
C PHE A 204 -5.81 -6.50 3.65
N PRO A 205 -5.99 -6.75 4.96
CA PRO A 205 -5.42 -6.03 6.10
C PRO A 205 -4.02 -6.47 6.53
N GLU A 206 -3.46 -7.54 5.99
CA GLU A 206 -2.17 -8.11 6.41
C GLU A 206 -1.00 -7.18 6.03
N ASN A 207 -0.96 -6.75 4.78
CA ASN A 207 0.05 -5.84 4.21
C ASN A 207 1.49 -6.17 4.64
N ASP A 208 1.85 -7.44 4.53
CA ASP A 208 3.19 -7.95 4.82
C ASP A 208 3.79 -8.68 3.61
N TYR A 209 5.06 -8.99 3.66
CA TYR A 209 5.74 -9.70 2.57
C TYR A 209 5.25 -11.14 2.45
N THR A 210 4.99 -11.57 1.21
CA THR A 210 4.84 -12.98 0.86
C THR A 210 6.19 -13.71 0.87
N ASP A 211 6.19 -15.04 0.88
CA ASP A 211 7.44 -15.81 0.73
C ASP A 211 8.18 -15.45 -0.58
N ALA A 212 7.45 -15.32 -1.68
CA ALA A 212 8.01 -14.88 -2.96
C ALA A 212 8.57 -13.45 -2.87
N GLY A 213 7.87 -12.56 -2.16
CA GLY A 213 8.32 -11.20 -1.90
C GLY A 213 9.64 -11.14 -1.14
N GLN A 214 9.77 -11.94 -0.09
CA GLN A 214 11.01 -12.04 0.70
C GLN A 214 12.17 -12.63 -0.10
N LEU A 215 11.92 -13.61 -0.96
CA LEU A 215 12.95 -14.32 -1.71
C LEU A 215 13.40 -13.59 -2.98
N LEU A 216 12.49 -12.97 -3.70
CA LEU A 216 12.72 -12.44 -5.04
C LEU A 216 12.61 -10.91 -5.13
N GLY A 217 11.72 -10.30 -4.35
CA GLY A 217 11.39 -8.88 -4.44
C GLY A 217 10.57 -8.51 -5.68
N HIS A 218 9.87 -7.37 -5.60
CA HIS A 218 8.95 -6.92 -6.66
C HIS A 218 9.62 -6.69 -8.02
N ILE A 219 10.88 -6.28 -8.06
CA ILE A 219 11.60 -6.02 -9.32
C ILE A 219 11.70 -7.28 -10.16
N MET A 220 12.16 -8.39 -9.57
CA MET A 220 12.27 -9.68 -10.27
C MET A 220 10.89 -10.22 -10.61
N ILE A 221 9.98 -10.25 -9.65
CA ILE A 221 8.60 -10.72 -9.83
C ILE A 221 7.91 -9.95 -10.97
N GLY A 222 8.06 -8.62 -11.00
CA GLY A 222 7.47 -7.76 -12.03
C GLY A 222 8.08 -8.01 -13.41
N ALA A 223 9.41 -8.11 -13.50
CA ALA A 223 10.10 -8.37 -14.75
C ALA A 223 9.75 -9.75 -15.35
N GLU A 224 9.61 -10.78 -14.50
CA GLU A 224 9.16 -12.11 -14.93
C GLU A 224 7.70 -12.08 -15.39
N TRP A 225 6.81 -11.48 -14.61
CA TRP A 225 5.38 -11.42 -14.95
C TRP A 225 5.13 -10.69 -16.26
N VAL A 226 5.77 -9.53 -16.46
CA VAL A 226 5.72 -8.80 -17.75
C VAL A 226 6.36 -9.61 -18.86
N GLY A 227 7.49 -10.29 -18.59
CA GLY A 227 8.16 -11.18 -19.55
C GLY A 227 7.28 -12.35 -20.01
N ASP A 228 6.50 -12.95 -19.12
CA ASP A 228 5.58 -14.04 -19.46
C ASP A 228 4.38 -13.52 -20.28
N ALA A 229 3.84 -12.36 -19.94
CA ALA A 229 2.77 -11.73 -20.71
C ALA A 229 3.24 -11.38 -22.14
N ILE A 230 4.46 -10.88 -22.30
CA ILE A 230 5.06 -10.60 -23.63
C ILE A 230 5.11 -11.87 -24.51
N LYS A 231 5.42 -13.03 -23.94
CA LYS A 231 5.46 -14.32 -24.70
C LYS A 231 4.10 -14.70 -25.28
N SER A 232 3.01 -14.19 -24.71
CA SER A 232 1.64 -14.44 -25.18
C SER A 232 1.21 -13.49 -26.30
N ILE A 233 2.05 -12.53 -26.70
CA ILE A 233 1.77 -11.56 -27.75
C ILE A 233 2.58 -11.94 -28.99
N ASP A 234 1.88 -12.37 -30.05
CA ASP A 234 2.53 -12.78 -31.29
C ASP A 234 3.34 -11.65 -31.92
N GLY A 235 4.57 -11.99 -32.31
CA GLY A 235 5.45 -11.05 -32.99
C GLY A 235 5.99 -9.91 -32.14
N PHE A 236 5.86 -9.96 -30.81
CA PHE A 236 6.45 -8.92 -29.95
C PHE A 236 7.96 -8.84 -30.18
N PRO A 237 8.52 -7.65 -30.56
CA PRO A 237 9.94 -7.54 -30.88
C PRO A 237 10.83 -7.84 -29.66
N VAL A 238 11.77 -8.75 -29.82
CA VAL A 238 12.69 -9.19 -28.76
C VAL A 238 13.49 -8.03 -28.17
N VAL A 239 13.92 -7.08 -29.02
CA VAL A 239 14.66 -5.89 -28.58
C VAL A 239 13.79 -5.04 -27.66
N LEU A 240 12.56 -4.72 -28.09
CA LEU A 240 11.61 -3.94 -27.29
C LEU A 240 11.26 -4.64 -25.97
N ALA A 241 11.11 -5.97 -25.98
CA ALA A 241 10.88 -6.76 -24.77
C ALA A 241 12.04 -6.64 -23.77
N ASN A 242 13.28 -6.65 -24.27
CA ASN A 242 14.46 -6.50 -23.41
C ASN A 242 14.62 -5.07 -22.89
N GLU A 243 14.31 -4.05 -23.71
CA GLU A 243 14.32 -2.64 -23.33
C GLU A 243 13.30 -2.37 -22.20
N LEU A 244 12.07 -2.86 -22.34
CA LEU A 244 11.04 -2.73 -21.29
C LEU A 244 11.46 -3.43 -20.00
N LYS A 245 11.91 -4.68 -20.09
CA LYS A 245 12.41 -5.41 -18.91
C LYS A 245 13.60 -4.71 -18.27
N HIS A 246 14.51 -4.15 -19.07
CA HIS A 246 15.63 -3.37 -18.54
C HIS A 246 15.14 -2.16 -17.74
N CYS A 247 14.16 -1.41 -18.23
CA CYS A 247 13.58 -0.29 -17.48
C CYS A 247 13.02 -0.74 -16.13
N ILE A 248 12.30 -1.88 -16.10
CA ILE A 248 11.77 -2.46 -14.84
C ILE A 248 12.92 -2.88 -13.90
N LEU A 249 13.95 -3.57 -14.42
CA LEU A 249 15.08 -4.04 -13.61
C LEU A 249 15.97 -2.90 -13.08
N ALA A 250 15.95 -1.74 -13.73
CA ALA A 250 16.84 -0.63 -13.40
C ALA A 250 16.12 0.56 -12.71
N HIS A 251 14.83 0.45 -12.38
CA HIS A 251 14.05 1.62 -11.96
C HIS A 251 14.48 2.22 -10.62
N HIS A 252 15.08 1.47 -9.70
CA HIS A 252 15.67 2.03 -8.48
C HIS A 252 16.99 2.80 -8.75
N GLY A 253 17.54 2.73 -9.97
CA GLY A 253 18.70 3.52 -10.42
C GLY A 253 20.04 2.98 -9.98
N GLU A 254 20.25 2.73 -8.69
CA GLU A 254 21.51 2.30 -8.11
C GLU A 254 21.45 0.87 -7.55
N LEU A 255 22.59 0.15 -7.62
CA LEU A 255 22.70 -1.22 -7.07
C LEU A 255 22.46 -1.26 -5.56
N GLU A 256 22.86 -0.20 -4.86
CA GLU A 256 22.69 -0.03 -3.41
C GLU A 256 21.21 0.04 -3.00
N PHE A 257 20.35 0.46 -3.92
CA PHE A 257 18.90 0.51 -3.71
C PHE A 257 18.18 -0.77 -4.16
N GLY A 258 18.93 -1.83 -4.45
CA GLY A 258 18.39 -3.14 -4.83
C GLY A 258 18.11 -3.29 -6.31
N SER A 259 18.49 -2.34 -7.16
CA SER A 259 18.37 -2.47 -8.61
C SER A 259 19.34 -3.54 -9.14
N PRO A 260 18.89 -4.60 -9.84
CA PRO A 260 19.81 -5.60 -10.40
C PRO A 260 20.74 -5.04 -11.49
N LYS A 261 20.37 -3.93 -12.10
CA LYS A 261 21.13 -3.21 -13.14
C LYS A 261 21.03 -1.71 -12.96
N LYS A 262 22.11 -0.99 -13.29
CA LYS A 262 22.04 0.47 -13.48
C LYS A 262 21.35 0.81 -14.79
N PRO A 263 20.66 1.97 -14.87
CA PRO A 263 20.05 2.44 -16.11
C PRO A 263 21.06 2.53 -17.27
N ALA A 264 20.81 1.80 -18.34
CA ALA A 264 21.60 1.83 -19.58
C ALA A 264 20.82 2.46 -20.75
N LEU A 265 19.53 2.73 -20.57
CA LEU A 265 18.66 3.46 -21.49
C LEU A 265 18.27 4.79 -20.85
N VAL A 266 18.07 5.81 -21.69
CA VAL A 266 17.64 7.12 -21.22
C VAL A 266 16.25 7.06 -20.57
N GLU A 267 15.37 6.18 -21.04
CA GLU A 267 14.05 5.89 -20.46
C GLU A 267 14.19 5.27 -19.04
N ALA A 268 15.11 4.33 -18.87
CA ALA A 268 15.36 3.73 -17.54
C ALA A 268 15.89 4.76 -16.56
N LEU A 269 16.76 5.67 -17.00
CA LEU A 269 17.27 6.78 -16.19
C LEU A 269 16.13 7.75 -15.82
N ALA A 270 15.30 8.14 -16.78
CA ALA A 270 14.17 9.03 -16.56
C ALA A 270 13.15 8.41 -15.57
N LEU A 271 12.88 7.10 -15.73
CA LEU A 271 12.00 6.36 -14.81
C LEU A 271 12.55 6.36 -13.38
N SER A 272 13.85 6.10 -13.19
CA SER A 272 14.43 6.07 -11.84
C SER A 272 14.34 7.43 -11.12
N PHE A 273 14.48 8.53 -11.85
CA PHE A 273 14.25 9.86 -11.27
C PHE A 273 12.78 10.13 -10.99
N ALA A 274 11.86 9.71 -11.88
CA ALA A 274 10.42 9.90 -11.69
C ALA A 274 9.92 9.17 -10.44
N ASP A 275 10.36 7.92 -10.25
CA ASP A 275 10.08 7.09 -9.10
C ASP A 275 10.62 7.71 -7.80
N ASN A 276 11.89 8.08 -7.78
CA ASN A 276 12.53 8.72 -6.63
C ASN A 276 11.86 10.06 -6.25
N ILE A 277 11.46 10.88 -7.24
CA ILE A 277 10.74 12.13 -7.00
C ILE A 277 9.41 11.83 -6.31
N ASP A 278 8.60 10.91 -6.85
CA ASP A 278 7.28 10.60 -6.29
C ASP A 278 7.40 10.07 -4.86
N ALA A 279 8.27 9.07 -4.63
CA ALA A 279 8.51 8.49 -3.31
C ALA A 279 8.97 9.53 -2.26
N LYS A 280 9.92 10.40 -2.62
CA LYS A 280 10.43 11.43 -1.69
C LYS A 280 9.42 12.54 -1.43
N MET A 281 8.69 12.99 -2.44
CA MET A 281 7.66 14.01 -2.26
C MET A 281 6.52 13.49 -1.39
N GLU A 282 6.12 12.23 -1.56
CA GLU A 282 5.12 11.62 -0.70
C GLU A 282 5.61 11.47 0.74
N THR A 283 6.86 11.02 0.95
CA THR A 283 7.47 10.98 2.29
C THR A 283 7.43 12.35 2.98
N PHE A 284 7.78 13.43 2.25
CA PHE A 284 7.68 14.78 2.80
C PHE A 284 6.24 15.19 3.10
N ARG A 285 5.30 14.84 2.23
CA ARG A 285 3.87 15.10 2.45
C ARG A 285 3.40 14.47 3.76
N GLU A 286 3.68 13.18 3.95
CA GLU A 286 3.32 12.43 5.17
C GLU A 286 3.95 13.05 6.43
N LEU A 287 5.23 13.44 6.38
CA LEU A 287 5.90 14.09 7.50
C LEU A 287 5.25 15.44 7.88
N LEU A 288 4.69 16.15 6.91
CA LEU A 288 4.08 17.46 7.13
C LEU A 288 2.59 17.40 7.49
N VAL A 289 1.91 16.25 7.34
CA VAL A 289 0.46 16.11 7.63
C VAL A 289 0.11 16.59 9.05
N ASN A 290 0.91 16.23 10.04
CA ASN A 290 0.66 16.58 11.44
C ASN A 290 1.35 17.89 11.89
N VAL A 291 2.03 18.60 10.99
CA VAL A 291 2.67 19.89 11.27
C VAL A 291 1.71 20.99 10.89
N PRO A 292 1.27 21.87 11.83
CA PRO A 292 0.39 22.99 11.52
C PRO A 292 0.95 23.88 10.39
N GLU A 293 0.08 24.43 9.54
CA GLU A 293 0.48 25.25 8.39
C GLU A 293 1.34 26.45 8.76
N ASN A 294 1.09 27.03 9.93
CA ASN A 294 1.83 28.17 10.46
C ASN A 294 3.07 27.80 11.32
N ASP A 295 3.33 26.51 11.52
CA ASP A 295 4.51 26.06 12.27
C ASP A 295 5.72 25.95 11.34
N THR A 296 6.60 26.94 11.42
CA THR A 296 7.87 26.99 10.68
C THR A 296 9.07 26.53 11.51
N LYS A 297 8.85 25.89 12.67
CA LYS A 297 9.93 25.34 13.50
C LYS A 297 10.50 24.08 12.87
N TRP A 298 11.76 23.82 13.20
CA TRP A 298 12.39 22.56 12.87
C TRP A 298 11.73 21.38 13.59
N GLN A 299 11.34 20.34 12.83
CA GLN A 299 10.61 19.16 13.32
C GLN A 299 11.52 18.01 13.76
N GLY A 300 12.84 18.21 13.69
CA GLY A 300 13.84 17.22 14.06
C GLY A 300 14.38 16.42 12.86
N TYR A 301 15.29 15.49 13.18
CA TYR A 301 15.97 14.66 12.18
C TYR A 301 15.10 13.49 11.73
N ASN A 302 14.89 13.39 10.44
CA ASN A 302 14.22 12.24 9.82
C ASN A 302 15.27 11.30 9.19
N ARG A 303 15.23 10.02 9.55
CA ARG A 303 16.21 9.02 9.08
C ARG A 303 16.06 8.67 7.60
N PHE A 304 14.84 8.70 7.06
CA PHE A 304 14.60 8.38 5.64
C PHE A 304 15.07 9.51 4.70
N MET A 305 14.95 10.75 5.18
CA MET A 305 15.38 11.92 4.42
C MET A 305 16.82 12.34 4.77
N GLU A 306 17.42 11.72 5.79
CA GLU A 306 18.76 12.02 6.30
C GLU A 306 18.99 13.50 6.61
N THR A 307 17.93 14.21 7.00
CA THR A 307 17.95 15.65 7.28
C THR A 307 16.90 16.07 8.30
N ASN A 308 17.08 17.27 8.86
CA ASN A 308 16.02 17.97 9.58
C ASN A 308 15.06 18.59 8.56
N PHE A 309 13.78 18.71 8.90
CA PHE A 309 12.77 19.29 8.02
C PHE A 309 11.89 20.31 8.73
N ARG A 310 11.26 21.17 7.98
CA ARG A 310 10.26 22.14 8.44
C ARG A 310 9.38 22.62 7.28
N ARG A 311 8.26 23.25 7.60
CA ARG A 311 7.49 23.99 6.59
C ARG A 311 8.23 25.29 6.17
N THR A 312 7.99 25.74 4.95
CA THR A 312 8.39 27.05 4.47
C THR A 312 7.60 28.15 5.17
N SER A 313 8.21 29.29 5.40
CA SER A 313 7.53 30.49 5.88
C SER A 313 6.96 31.26 4.70
N VAL A 314 5.71 30.99 4.32
CA VAL A 314 5.02 31.73 3.24
C VAL A 314 3.80 32.42 3.82
#